data_3df80639a1746ea53d0031042d25e0e4
#
_entry.id   3df80639a1746ea53d0031042d25e0e4
#
_cell.length_a   1.000
_cell.length_b   1.000
_cell.length_c   1.000
_cell.angle_alpha   90.00
_cell.angle_beta   90.00
_cell.angle_gamma   90.00
#
_symmetry.space_group_name_H-M   'P 1'
#
loop_
_entity.id
_entity.type
_entity.pdbx_description
1 polymer ?
#
loop_
_entity_poly.entity_id
_entity_poly.type
_entity_poly.pdbx_seq_one_letter_code
_entity_poly.pdbx_strand_id
1 'polypeptide(L)'
;MNYLKYLTEEIHSTVMATVDENGLPVTCAIDIMDYDENGLYFLTARGKNFYARLKRCGYVSLTGTKGTDTLSCVAISVRGKVEEIGSDYLNRMFEKNSYMSEIYPTKESRTALTVFRIYDGCGEWFDLSKKPIERASFSFGKGIKAIDGYCITNKCIGCKKCLEVCPQECIDFANGYARIIQSNCLHCGNCFTICPVKAVEKL
;
A
#
# COMPACT_ATOMS: atom_id res chain seq x y z
N MET A 1 11.58 2.67 -8.27
CA MET A 1 10.56 1.67 -8.65
C MET A 1 9.21 2.35 -8.80
N ASN A 2 8.36 1.95 -9.76
CA ASN A 2 6.98 2.42 -9.85
C ASN A 2 6.08 1.42 -9.14
N TYR A 3 5.65 1.74 -7.92
CA TYR A 3 4.86 0.85 -7.06
C TYR A 3 3.43 0.63 -7.56
N LEU A 4 2.82 1.64 -8.23
CA LEU A 4 1.49 1.51 -8.83
C LEU A 4 1.54 0.53 -10.00
N LYS A 5 2.58 0.63 -10.83
CA LYS A 5 2.85 -0.32 -11.90
C LYS A 5 2.99 -1.74 -11.35
N TYR A 6 3.83 -1.93 -10.33
CA TYR A 6 4.07 -3.26 -9.75
C TYR A 6 2.79 -3.86 -9.16
N LEU A 7 1.99 -3.07 -8.46
CA LEU A 7 0.71 -3.52 -7.92
C LEU A 7 -0.24 -3.98 -9.02
N THR A 8 -0.29 -3.26 -10.14
CA THR A 8 -1.22 -3.56 -11.26
C THR A 8 -0.74 -4.73 -12.12
N GLU A 9 0.55 -4.73 -12.51
CA GLU A 9 1.05 -5.68 -13.51
C GLU A 9 1.61 -6.98 -12.89
N GLU A 10 2.13 -6.91 -11.65
CA GLU A 10 2.81 -8.04 -11.03
C GLU A 10 1.97 -8.73 -9.93
N ILE A 11 1.11 -7.98 -9.25
CA ILE A 11 0.21 -8.50 -8.21
C ILE A 11 -1.21 -8.66 -8.75
N HIS A 12 -1.77 -7.61 -9.32
CA HIS A 12 -3.08 -7.50 -9.92
C HIS A 12 -4.24 -7.68 -8.93
N SER A 13 -4.41 -8.89 -8.37
CA SER A 13 -5.49 -9.19 -7.43
C SER A 13 -5.17 -8.75 -6.01
N THR A 14 -6.07 -8.02 -5.41
CA THR A 14 -5.91 -7.42 -4.07
C THR A 14 -7.09 -7.72 -3.15
N VAL A 15 -6.88 -7.61 -1.85
CA VAL A 15 -7.93 -7.56 -0.85
C VAL A 15 -8.17 -6.10 -0.50
N MET A 16 -9.35 -5.58 -0.88
CA MET A 16 -9.73 -4.19 -0.63
C MET A 16 -10.72 -4.09 0.52
N ALA A 17 -10.43 -3.22 1.47
CA ALA A 17 -11.24 -2.91 2.63
C ALA A 17 -12.02 -1.60 2.43
N THR A 18 -13.27 -1.62 2.86
CA THR A 18 -14.17 -0.47 3.02
C THR A 18 -14.87 -0.58 4.36
N VAL A 19 -15.64 0.41 4.78
CA VAL A 19 -16.46 0.33 5.99
C VAL A 19 -17.94 0.30 5.67
N ASP A 20 -18.71 -0.48 6.43
CA ASP A 20 -20.17 -0.53 6.33
C ASP A 20 -20.86 0.67 7.03
N GLU A 21 -22.17 0.67 7.10
CA GLU A 21 -22.98 1.74 7.71
C GLU A 21 -22.76 1.87 9.24
N ASN A 22 -22.26 0.81 9.87
CA ASN A 22 -21.96 0.77 11.29
C ASN A 22 -20.49 1.14 11.59
N GLY A 23 -19.71 1.49 10.54
CA GLY A 23 -18.27 1.76 10.67
C GLY A 23 -17.40 0.50 10.76
N LEU A 24 -17.97 -0.70 10.54
CA LEU A 24 -17.21 -1.95 10.59
C LEU A 24 -16.50 -2.21 9.26
N PRO A 25 -15.25 -2.73 9.30
CA PRO A 25 -14.49 -3.03 8.09
C PRO A 25 -15.09 -4.22 7.34
N VAL A 26 -15.21 -4.08 6.02
CA VAL A 26 -15.66 -5.14 5.11
C VAL A 26 -14.66 -5.26 3.97
N THR A 27 -14.21 -6.47 3.66
CA THR A 27 -13.26 -6.74 2.60
C THR A 27 -13.89 -7.47 1.41
N CYS A 28 -13.29 -7.29 0.23
CA CYS A 28 -13.57 -8.10 -0.95
C CYS A 28 -12.31 -8.20 -1.82
N ALA A 29 -12.23 -9.23 -2.66
CA ALA A 29 -11.20 -9.34 -3.68
C ALA A 29 -11.53 -8.38 -4.82
N ILE A 30 -10.55 -7.59 -5.24
CA ILE A 30 -10.65 -6.61 -6.33
C ILE A 30 -9.34 -6.62 -7.12
N ASP A 31 -9.46 -6.75 -8.43
CA ASP A 31 -8.33 -6.59 -9.34
C ASP A 31 -8.07 -5.10 -9.60
N ILE A 32 -6.82 -4.69 -9.45
CA ILE A 32 -6.35 -3.37 -9.90
C ILE A 32 -6.03 -3.51 -11.38
N MET A 33 -6.85 -2.92 -12.22
CA MET A 33 -6.90 -3.21 -13.65
C MET A 33 -6.05 -2.26 -14.50
N ASP A 34 -5.71 -1.09 -13.96
CA ASP A 34 -4.89 -0.09 -14.64
C ASP A 34 -4.29 0.89 -13.64
N TYR A 35 -3.28 1.64 -14.09
CA TYR A 35 -2.65 2.74 -13.36
C TYR A 35 -2.16 3.81 -14.35
N ASP A 36 -2.04 5.03 -13.87
CA ASP A 36 -1.32 6.13 -14.52
C ASP A 36 -0.86 7.16 -13.46
N GLU A 37 -0.47 8.36 -13.90
CA GLU A 37 -0.08 9.45 -13.01
C GLU A 37 -1.22 9.96 -12.14
N ASN A 38 -2.47 9.66 -12.50
CA ASN A 38 -3.66 10.07 -11.76
C ASN A 38 -4.10 9.04 -10.71
N GLY A 39 -3.54 7.83 -10.71
CA GLY A 39 -3.79 6.83 -9.68
C GLY A 39 -3.99 5.39 -10.16
N LEU A 40 -4.77 4.64 -9.39
CA LEU A 40 -5.10 3.23 -9.61
C LEU A 40 -6.56 3.07 -10.02
N TYR A 41 -6.83 2.15 -10.94
CA TYR A 41 -8.18 1.96 -11.51
C TYR A 41 -8.67 0.54 -11.28
N PHE A 42 -9.95 0.44 -10.90
CA PHE A 42 -10.66 -0.83 -10.75
C PHE A 42 -12.13 -0.64 -11.13
N LEU A 43 -12.85 -1.73 -11.31
CA LEU A 43 -14.29 -1.64 -11.62
C LEU A 43 -15.14 -2.47 -10.66
N THR A 44 -16.40 -2.10 -10.58
CA THR A 44 -17.45 -2.86 -9.89
C THR A 44 -18.81 -2.66 -10.54
N ALA A 45 -19.76 -3.52 -10.21
CA ALA A 45 -21.16 -3.34 -10.65
C ALA A 45 -21.93 -2.46 -9.64
N ARG A 46 -22.76 -1.55 -10.16
CA ARG A 46 -23.54 -0.58 -9.36
C ARG A 46 -24.53 -1.24 -8.38
N GLY A 47 -24.98 -2.47 -8.66
CA GLY A 47 -25.87 -3.20 -7.76
C GLY A 47 -25.20 -3.87 -6.55
N LYS A 48 -23.87 -3.80 -6.41
CA LYS A 48 -23.16 -4.42 -5.29
C LYS A 48 -23.14 -3.53 -4.05
N ASN A 49 -23.24 -4.14 -2.86
CA ASN A 49 -23.03 -3.42 -1.59
C ASN A 49 -21.65 -2.75 -1.52
N PHE A 50 -20.66 -3.30 -2.20
CA PHE A 50 -19.33 -2.71 -2.33
C PHE A 50 -19.41 -1.33 -3.01
N TYR A 51 -20.16 -1.19 -4.11
CA TYR A 51 -20.40 0.10 -4.76
C TYR A 51 -21.01 1.13 -3.80
N ALA A 52 -22.05 0.73 -3.05
CA ALA A 52 -22.69 1.60 -2.08
C ALA A 52 -21.70 2.08 -0.98
N ARG A 53 -20.84 1.19 -0.50
CA ARG A 53 -19.77 1.54 0.48
C ARG A 53 -18.76 2.52 -0.11
N LEU A 54 -18.29 2.31 -1.35
CA LEU A 54 -17.37 3.23 -2.03
C LEU A 54 -17.97 4.65 -2.15
N LYS A 55 -19.23 4.75 -2.57
CA LYS A 55 -19.94 6.03 -2.71
C LYS A 55 -20.12 6.76 -1.39
N ARG A 56 -20.36 6.02 -0.30
CA ARG A 56 -20.56 6.59 1.02
C ARG A 56 -19.25 7.03 1.66
N CYS A 57 -18.21 6.19 1.61
CA CYS A 57 -16.98 6.42 2.36
C CYS A 57 -15.98 7.30 1.62
N GLY A 58 -15.92 7.19 0.28
CA GLY A 58 -14.94 7.92 -0.53
C GLY A 58 -13.48 7.59 -0.21
N TYR A 59 -13.22 6.51 0.51
CA TYR A 59 -11.90 6.08 0.95
C TYR A 59 -11.79 4.55 1.00
N VAL A 60 -10.63 4.02 0.62
CA VAL A 60 -10.34 2.59 0.62
C VAL A 60 -8.95 2.31 1.18
N SER A 61 -8.77 1.06 1.63
CA SER A 61 -7.46 0.49 1.91
C SER A 61 -7.39 -0.88 1.24
N LEU A 62 -6.25 -1.21 0.66
CA LEU A 62 -6.05 -2.50 0.01
C LEU A 62 -4.66 -3.05 0.29
N THR A 63 -4.52 -4.35 0.16
CA THR A 63 -3.24 -5.04 0.17
C THR A 63 -3.23 -6.12 -0.91
N GLY A 64 -2.15 -6.16 -1.68
CA GLY A 64 -1.85 -7.24 -2.60
C GLY A 64 -0.50 -7.86 -2.25
N THR A 65 -0.35 -9.15 -2.53
CA THR A 65 0.88 -9.89 -2.26
C THR A 65 1.30 -10.73 -3.46
N LYS A 66 2.62 -10.91 -3.64
CA LYS A 66 3.21 -11.81 -4.63
C LYS A 66 4.28 -12.66 -3.93
N GLY A 67 4.24 -13.95 -4.15
CA GLY A 67 5.15 -14.93 -3.56
C GLY A 67 4.42 -16.24 -3.25
N THR A 68 5.19 -17.31 -3.06
CA THR A 68 4.64 -18.65 -2.76
C THR A 68 4.65 -18.98 -1.27
N ASP A 69 5.43 -18.24 -0.49
CA ASP A 69 5.59 -18.40 0.96
C ASP A 69 5.98 -17.05 1.60
N THR A 70 6.07 -17.01 2.92
CA THR A 70 6.37 -15.79 3.67
C THR A 70 7.72 -15.16 3.30
N LEU A 71 8.77 -15.98 3.09
CA LEU A 71 10.12 -15.48 2.84
C LEU A 71 10.36 -15.09 1.38
N SER A 72 9.46 -15.45 0.47
CA SER A 72 9.47 -15.00 -0.92
C SER A 72 8.44 -13.90 -1.19
N CYS A 73 7.72 -13.46 -0.16
CA CYS A 73 6.60 -12.55 -0.29
C CYS A 73 7.06 -11.11 -0.50
N VAL A 74 6.47 -10.48 -1.52
CA VAL A 74 6.42 -9.03 -1.70
C VAL A 74 4.99 -8.58 -1.42
N ALA A 75 4.81 -7.58 -0.57
CA ALA A 75 3.52 -7.00 -0.24
C ALA A 75 3.46 -5.52 -0.61
N ILE A 76 2.35 -5.08 -1.16
CA ILE A 76 2.03 -3.65 -1.34
C ILE A 76 0.70 -3.37 -0.66
N SER A 77 0.72 -2.43 0.28
CA SER A 77 -0.47 -1.86 0.88
C SER A 77 -0.68 -0.44 0.37
N VAL A 78 -1.91 -0.11 0.02
CA VAL A 78 -2.31 1.23 -0.42
C VAL A 78 -3.55 1.66 0.32
N ARG A 79 -3.63 2.93 0.69
CA ARG A 79 -4.85 3.56 1.18
C ARG A 79 -5.01 4.92 0.52
N GLY A 80 -6.24 5.29 0.21
CA GLY A 80 -6.45 6.55 -0.46
C GLY A 80 -7.91 6.88 -0.71
N LYS A 81 -8.12 8.10 -1.18
CA LYS A 81 -9.43 8.58 -1.62
C LYS A 81 -9.82 7.91 -2.92
N VAL A 82 -11.09 7.59 -3.05
CA VAL A 82 -11.65 6.94 -4.22
C VAL A 82 -12.82 7.74 -4.78
N GLU A 83 -12.91 7.79 -6.10
CA GLU A 83 -14.03 8.42 -6.81
C GLU A 83 -14.52 7.54 -7.96
N GLU A 84 -15.79 7.64 -8.28
CA GLU A 84 -16.37 7.04 -9.48
C GLU A 84 -16.09 7.96 -10.68
N ILE A 85 -15.43 7.41 -11.71
CA ILE A 85 -15.15 8.13 -12.96
C ILE A 85 -16.07 7.72 -14.12
N GLY A 86 -16.98 6.77 -13.85
CA GLY A 86 -18.04 6.40 -14.77
C GLY A 86 -17.68 5.27 -15.74
N SER A 87 -18.54 5.11 -16.75
CA SER A 87 -18.44 4.03 -17.73
C SER A 87 -17.53 4.32 -18.92
N ASP A 88 -17.11 5.56 -19.13
CA ASP A 88 -16.29 5.96 -20.29
C ASP A 88 -14.93 5.28 -20.30
N TYR A 89 -14.41 4.93 -19.12
CA TYR A 89 -13.16 4.19 -18.95
C TYR A 89 -13.29 2.67 -19.12
N LEU A 90 -14.52 2.11 -19.28
CA LEU A 90 -14.69 0.65 -19.37
C LEU A 90 -13.95 0.04 -20.55
N ASN A 91 -13.98 0.67 -21.71
CA ASN A 91 -13.28 0.13 -22.88
C ASN A 91 -11.78 -0.07 -22.61
N ARG A 92 -11.12 0.93 -22.02
CA ARG A 92 -9.71 0.86 -21.59
C ARG A 92 -9.46 -0.28 -20.60
N MET A 93 -10.39 -0.50 -19.65
CA MET A 93 -10.27 -1.62 -18.68
C MET A 93 -10.34 -2.97 -19.39
N PHE A 94 -11.28 -3.14 -20.34
CA PHE A 94 -11.46 -4.37 -21.08
C PHE A 94 -10.32 -4.65 -22.09
N GLU A 95 -9.76 -3.61 -22.72
CA GLU A 95 -8.59 -3.73 -23.59
C GLU A 95 -7.35 -4.25 -22.84
N LYS A 96 -7.10 -3.74 -21.64
CA LYS A 96 -5.97 -4.14 -20.80
C LYS A 96 -6.19 -5.48 -20.10
N ASN A 97 -7.44 -5.87 -19.88
CA ASN A 97 -7.82 -7.04 -19.08
C ASN A 97 -8.81 -7.91 -19.89
N SER A 98 -8.30 -8.58 -20.92
CA SER A 98 -9.09 -9.33 -21.90
C SER A 98 -10.00 -10.41 -21.28
N TYR A 99 -9.58 -11.01 -20.15
CA TYR A 99 -10.37 -12.01 -19.39
C TYR A 99 -11.73 -11.46 -18.94
N MET A 100 -11.87 -10.16 -18.81
CA MET A 100 -13.16 -9.52 -18.45
C MET A 100 -14.23 -9.76 -19.52
N SER A 101 -13.83 -9.99 -20.78
CA SER A 101 -14.78 -10.32 -21.86
C SER A 101 -15.37 -11.72 -21.74
N GLU A 102 -14.74 -12.62 -20.99
CA GLU A 102 -15.29 -13.93 -20.66
C GLU A 102 -16.42 -13.81 -19.62
N ILE A 103 -16.26 -12.87 -18.66
CA ILE A 103 -17.23 -12.62 -17.60
C ILE A 103 -18.40 -11.74 -18.11
N TYR A 104 -18.09 -10.72 -18.93
CA TYR A 104 -19.03 -9.74 -19.47
C TYR A 104 -18.89 -9.66 -21.00
N PRO A 105 -19.44 -10.66 -21.74
CA PRO A 105 -19.15 -10.81 -23.17
C PRO A 105 -19.85 -9.79 -24.07
N THR A 106 -21.00 -9.26 -23.64
CA THR A 106 -21.80 -8.33 -24.46
C THR A 106 -21.81 -6.91 -23.90
N LYS A 107 -22.15 -5.92 -24.72
CA LYS A 107 -22.30 -4.53 -24.28
C LYS A 107 -23.38 -4.40 -23.22
N GLU A 108 -24.47 -5.15 -23.36
CA GLU A 108 -25.59 -5.16 -22.43
C GLU A 108 -25.18 -5.68 -21.05
N SER A 109 -24.35 -6.74 -21.01
CA SER A 109 -23.83 -7.28 -19.75
C SER A 109 -22.91 -6.31 -19.00
N ARG A 110 -22.31 -5.34 -19.72
CA ARG A 110 -21.40 -4.32 -19.15
C ARG A 110 -22.12 -3.08 -18.62
N THR A 111 -23.42 -2.91 -18.89
CA THR A 111 -24.18 -1.69 -18.52
C THR A 111 -24.21 -1.40 -17.03
N ALA A 112 -24.15 -2.46 -16.18
CA ALA A 112 -24.12 -2.31 -14.74
C ALA A 112 -22.75 -1.91 -14.19
N LEU A 113 -21.70 -2.00 -15.01
CA LEU A 113 -20.32 -1.73 -14.57
C LEU A 113 -20.00 -0.25 -14.55
N THR A 114 -19.13 0.14 -13.64
CA THR A 114 -18.55 1.47 -13.56
C THR A 114 -17.13 1.39 -13.06
N VAL A 115 -16.31 2.35 -13.45
CA VAL A 115 -14.89 2.42 -13.05
C VAL A 115 -14.72 3.40 -11.89
N PHE A 116 -13.90 2.99 -10.95
CA PHE A 116 -13.43 3.82 -9.84
C PHE A 116 -11.94 4.10 -9.98
N ARG A 117 -11.52 5.25 -9.49
CA ARG A 117 -10.12 5.65 -9.40
C ARG A 117 -9.74 5.92 -7.95
N ILE A 118 -8.62 5.34 -7.49
CA ILE A 118 -7.95 5.78 -6.25
C ILE A 118 -6.97 6.86 -6.67
N TYR A 119 -7.25 8.14 -6.35
CA TYR A 119 -6.56 9.29 -6.93
C TYR A 119 -5.62 10.03 -5.98
N ASP A 120 -5.78 9.85 -4.70
CA ASP A 120 -5.06 10.56 -3.64
C ASP A 120 -4.73 9.56 -2.54
N GLY A 121 -3.47 9.14 -2.45
CA GLY A 121 -3.15 8.09 -1.51
C GLY A 121 -1.67 7.96 -1.17
N CYS A 122 -1.44 7.04 -0.25
CA CYS A 122 -0.11 6.60 0.15
C CYS A 122 -0.09 5.08 0.29
N GLY A 123 1.10 4.52 0.27
CA GLY A 123 1.28 3.09 0.42
C GLY A 123 2.65 2.72 0.93
N GLU A 124 2.78 1.44 1.19
CA GLU A 124 4.02 0.80 1.60
C GLU A 124 4.30 -0.39 0.71
N TRP A 125 5.54 -0.54 0.35
CA TRP A 125 6.10 -1.72 -0.29
C TRP A 125 7.03 -2.43 0.68
N PHE A 126 6.94 -3.75 0.76
CA PHE A 126 7.66 -4.57 1.69
C PHE A 126 8.09 -5.87 0.99
N ASP A 127 9.40 -6.14 0.95
CA ASP A 127 10.00 -7.30 0.28
C ASP A 127 10.75 -8.17 1.27
N LEU A 128 10.14 -9.29 1.65
CA LEU A 128 10.69 -10.29 2.55
C LEU A 128 11.72 -11.21 1.86
N SER A 129 11.79 -11.18 0.51
CA SER A 129 12.75 -12.00 -0.23
C SER A 129 14.18 -11.47 -0.17
N LYS A 130 14.35 -10.22 0.26
CA LYS A 130 15.65 -9.55 0.37
C LYS A 130 16.30 -9.78 1.73
N LYS A 131 17.63 -9.71 1.75
CA LYS A 131 18.43 -9.76 2.98
C LYS A 131 19.49 -8.66 2.91
N PRO A 132 19.37 -7.60 3.72
CA PRO A 132 18.27 -7.31 4.65
C PRO A 132 16.94 -7.11 3.94
N ILE A 133 15.82 -7.29 4.66
CA ILE A 133 14.47 -7.02 4.17
C ILE A 133 14.39 -5.57 3.67
N GLU A 134 13.74 -5.36 2.52
CA GLU A 134 13.56 -4.03 1.95
C GLU A 134 12.15 -3.49 2.19
N ARG A 135 12.07 -2.19 2.46
CA ARG A 135 10.82 -1.47 2.67
C ARG A 135 10.88 -0.10 2.01
N ALA A 136 9.75 0.37 1.50
CA ALA A 136 9.61 1.73 1.01
C ALA A 136 8.19 2.25 1.27
N SER A 137 8.09 3.55 1.55
CA SER A 137 6.81 4.27 1.61
C SER A 137 6.72 5.18 0.38
N PHE A 138 5.53 5.28 -0.20
CA PHE A 138 5.28 6.10 -1.36
C PHE A 138 3.94 6.83 -1.26
N SER A 139 3.76 7.85 -2.07
CA SER A 139 2.50 8.57 -2.19
C SER A 139 2.24 8.91 -3.67
N PHE A 140 0.98 9.18 -3.99
CA PHE A 140 0.56 9.60 -5.32
C PHE A 140 -0.62 10.59 -5.22
N GLY A 141 -0.84 11.35 -6.27
CA GLY A 141 -1.76 12.47 -6.24
C GLY A 141 -1.26 13.59 -5.31
N LYS A 142 -2.17 14.22 -4.60
CA LYS A 142 -1.87 15.21 -3.53
C LYS A 142 -1.73 14.53 -2.17
N GLY A 143 -1.58 13.21 -2.15
CA GLY A 143 -1.64 12.36 -0.98
C GLY A 143 -0.65 12.75 0.10
N ILE A 144 -1.05 12.56 1.33
CA ILE A 144 -0.21 12.76 2.50
C ILE A 144 0.91 11.73 2.44
N LYS A 145 2.17 12.20 2.47
CA LYS A 145 3.31 11.28 2.64
C LYS A 145 3.07 10.49 3.92
N ALA A 146 3.07 9.17 3.79
CA ALA A 146 3.14 8.31 4.96
C ALA A 146 4.54 8.47 5.56
N ILE A 147 4.66 9.31 6.58
CA ILE A 147 5.85 9.38 7.41
C ILE A 147 5.58 8.42 8.55
N ASP A 148 6.14 7.23 8.46
CA ASP A 148 6.07 6.23 9.51
C ASP A 148 7.47 5.70 9.75
N GLY A 149 7.81 5.38 11.01
CA GLY A 149 9.10 4.86 11.38
C GLY A 149 9.66 5.43 12.66
N TYR A 150 10.97 5.35 12.77
CA TYR A 150 11.73 5.87 13.91
C TYR A 150 12.91 6.71 13.42
N CYS A 151 13.20 7.78 14.13
CA CYS A 151 14.41 8.57 13.91
C CYS A 151 15.26 8.64 15.18
N ILE A 152 16.54 8.93 15.01
CA ILE A 152 17.45 9.16 16.14
C ILE A 152 17.79 10.65 16.19
N THR A 153 17.50 11.26 17.32
CA THR A 153 17.67 12.70 17.56
C THR A 153 19.07 13.03 18.06
N ASN A 154 19.36 14.33 18.19
CA ASN A 154 20.61 14.84 18.73
C ASN A 154 20.84 14.54 20.23
N LYS A 155 19.86 13.96 20.92
CA LYS A 155 20.04 13.42 22.28
C LYS A 155 20.87 12.15 22.34
N CYS A 156 21.23 11.57 21.18
CA CYS A 156 22.02 10.34 21.10
C CYS A 156 23.40 10.53 21.72
N ILE A 157 23.76 9.68 22.68
CA ILE A 157 25.05 9.67 23.38
C ILE A 157 26.04 8.62 22.82
N GLY A 158 25.70 7.97 21.70
CA GLY A 158 26.59 6.99 21.07
C GLY A 158 26.80 5.67 21.82
N CYS A 159 25.90 5.29 22.72
CA CYS A 159 26.05 4.09 23.57
C CYS A 159 25.91 2.75 22.83
N LYS A 160 25.51 2.74 21.56
CA LYS A 160 25.37 1.59 20.64
C LYS A 160 24.36 0.50 21.03
N LYS A 161 23.64 0.59 22.14
CA LYS A 161 22.66 -0.42 22.57
C LYS A 161 21.59 -0.73 21.52
N CYS A 162 21.19 0.26 20.71
CA CYS A 162 20.21 0.09 19.64
C CYS A 162 20.72 -0.82 18.49
N LEU A 163 22.04 -0.88 18.25
CA LEU A 163 22.62 -1.76 17.24
C LEU A 163 22.46 -3.23 17.64
N GLU A 164 22.69 -3.55 18.92
CA GLU A 164 22.66 -4.91 19.45
C GLU A 164 21.26 -5.56 19.36
N VAL A 165 20.19 -4.76 19.39
CA VAL A 165 18.81 -5.24 19.39
C VAL A 165 18.12 -5.12 18.03
N CYS A 166 18.79 -4.63 17.01
CA CYS A 166 18.20 -4.44 15.70
C CYS A 166 18.20 -5.75 14.90
N PRO A 167 17.02 -6.36 14.61
CA PRO A 167 16.97 -7.66 13.92
C PRO A 167 17.37 -7.59 12.45
N GLN A 168 17.43 -6.39 11.86
CA GLN A 168 17.83 -6.17 10.47
C GLN A 168 19.20 -5.50 10.34
N GLU A 169 19.88 -5.26 11.46
CA GLU A 169 21.18 -4.56 11.48
C GLU A 169 21.14 -3.23 10.70
N CYS A 170 19.96 -2.61 10.66
CA CYS A 170 19.68 -1.41 9.86
C CYS A 170 20.02 -0.10 10.60
N ILE A 171 20.85 -0.16 11.63
CA ILE A 171 21.32 1.02 12.36
C ILE A 171 22.81 1.19 12.09
N ASP A 172 23.13 2.23 11.33
CA ASP A 172 24.49 2.66 11.07
C ASP A 172 25.02 3.53 12.21
N PHE A 173 26.35 3.51 12.41
CA PHE A 173 27.01 4.30 13.43
C PHE A 173 28.20 5.05 12.84
N ALA A 174 28.04 6.34 12.67
CA ALA A 174 29.09 7.21 12.13
C ALA A 174 29.19 8.51 12.94
N ASN A 175 30.37 9.06 13.05
CA ASN A 175 30.65 10.36 13.71
C ASN A 175 30.12 10.46 15.16
N GLY A 176 30.09 9.34 15.90
CA GLY A 176 29.60 9.30 17.28
C GLY A 176 28.12 9.15 17.47
N TYR A 177 27.33 9.05 16.39
CA TYR A 177 25.88 8.98 16.42
C TYR A 177 25.36 7.77 15.65
N ALA A 178 24.25 7.22 16.12
CA ALA A 178 23.52 6.18 15.41
C ALA A 178 22.53 6.80 14.40
N ARG A 179 22.29 6.10 13.27
CA ARG A 179 21.32 6.48 12.23
C ARG A 179 20.57 5.25 11.75
N ILE A 180 19.25 5.36 11.61
CA ILE A 180 18.41 4.27 11.10
C ILE A 180 18.38 4.33 9.56
N ILE A 181 18.68 3.21 8.91
CA ILE A 181 18.52 2.99 7.46
C ILE A 181 17.05 2.63 7.24
N GLN A 182 16.23 3.60 6.85
CA GLN A 182 14.79 3.46 6.77
C GLN A 182 14.33 2.38 5.77
N SER A 183 15.07 2.20 4.67
CA SER A 183 14.76 1.18 3.65
C SER A 183 14.84 -0.27 4.15
N ASN A 184 15.45 -0.49 5.31
CA ASN A 184 15.63 -1.83 5.91
C ASN A 184 14.99 -1.92 7.30
N CYS A 185 14.39 -0.83 7.78
CA CYS A 185 13.81 -0.80 9.12
C CYS A 185 12.43 -1.48 9.15
N LEU A 186 12.26 -2.47 10.01
CA LEU A 186 10.97 -3.16 10.23
C LEU A 186 9.97 -2.37 11.07
N HIS A 187 10.37 -1.22 11.60
CA HIS A 187 9.59 -0.44 12.56
C HIS A 187 9.18 -1.24 13.83
N CYS A 188 10.03 -2.21 14.25
CA CYS A 188 9.74 -3.07 15.41
C CYS A 188 9.80 -2.36 16.77
N GLY A 189 10.47 -1.18 16.84
CA GLY A 189 10.54 -0.37 18.06
C GLY A 189 11.60 -0.83 19.08
N ASN A 190 12.38 -1.89 18.86
CA ASN A 190 13.39 -2.35 19.81
C ASN A 190 14.40 -1.25 20.17
N CYS A 191 14.88 -0.49 19.17
CA CYS A 191 15.80 0.62 19.38
C CYS A 191 15.18 1.75 20.22
N PHE A 192 13.86 1.99 20.06
CA PHE A 192 13.13 2.96 20.86
C PHE A 192 13.06 2.52 22.33
N THR A 193 12.72 1.26 22.57
CA THR A 193 12.55 0.70 23.93
C THR A 193 13.87 0.65 24.70
N ILE A 194 14.98 0.28 24.04
CA ILE A 194 16.29 0.10 24.72
C ILE A 194 17.04 1.40 24.97
N CYS A 195 16.65 2.52 24.35
CA CYS A 195 17.39 3.77 24.40
C CYS A 195 17.38 4.41 25.80
N PRO A 196 18.52 4.47 26.52
CA PRO A 196 18.55 4.95 27.91
C PRO A 196 18.28 6.45 28.03
N VAL A 197 18.53 7.21 26.98
CA VAL A 197 18.35 8.67 26.92
C VAL A 197 17.14 9.10 26.09
N LYS A 198 16.31 8.14 25.65
CA LYS A 198 15.10 8.39 24.81
C LYS A 198 15.42 9.24 23.56
N ALA A 199 16.56 8.97 22.93
CA ALA A 199 16.98 9.68 21.73
C ALA A 199 16.31 9.11 20.45
N VAL A 200 15.67 7.95 20.52
CA VAL A 200 14.89 7.39 19.41
C VAL A 200 13.46 7.87 19.55
N GLU A 201 12.92 8.46 18.50
CA GLU A 201 11.56 9.00 18.46
C GLU A 201 10.77 8.34 17.31
N LYS A 202 9.46 8.16 17.49
CA LYS A 202 8.55 7.69 16.46
C LYS A 202 8.14 8.89 15.59
N LEU A 203 8.20 8.70 14.24
CA LEU A 203 7.79 9.71 13.26
C LEU A 203 6.27 9.77 13.10
#